data_aa1ffe50ea3611c92424281106746432
#
_entry.id   aa1ffe50ea3611c92424281106746432
#
_cell.length_a   1.000
_cell.length_b   1.000
_cell.length_c   1.000
_cell.angle_alpha   90.00
_cell.angle_beta   90.00
_cell.angle_gamma   90.00
#
_symmetry.space_group_name_H-M   'P 1'
#
loop_
_entity.id
_entity.type
_entity.pdbx_description
1 polymer ?
#
loop_
_entity_poly.entity_id
_entity_poly.type
_entity_poly.pdbx_seq_one_letter_code
_entity_poly.pdbx_strand_id
1 'polypeptide(L)'
;LRLALTPGMDIQSAHALLSEFGEPQDILSMKTTKLGAFISESLASRLKHPDDQTRLQIEQTLEWLASVPGARLITLADSDYPSQFLTVVEPPLAVLALGNTDLLVNPTLSLTGSENPNQEGIQIAESWAQVLASKPLSLVQGDADGIERHALVSALKTRPDHLIYISKIPLTDPKIAQQSTFVANNGLALSLVCFARAEEEFWQARHRLLAACCENFVLIQASPRAKSLRLMREIADMNRTVMAVPGSIHSPLSKGCHQLIKQGARLVESVDDILFEINLNNI
;
A
#
# COMPACT_ATOMS: atom_id res chain seq x y z
N LEU A 1 3.43 18.11 1.90
CA LEU A 1 3.50 17.83 0.46
C LEU A 1 4.90 18.08 -0.11
N ARG A 2 5.49 19.26 0.08
CA ARG A 2 6.77 19.60 -0.57
C ARG A 2 7.90 18.65 -0.19
N LEU A 3 8.03 18.27 1.08
CA LEU A 3 8.99 17.26 1.51
C LEU A 3 8.76 15.92 0.78
N ALA A 4 7.52 15.42 0.80
CA ALA A 4 7.19 14.12 0.21
C ALA A 4 7.31 14.09 -1.33
N LEU A 5 7.10 15.24 -2.01
CA LEU A 5 7.17 15.36 -3.47
C LEU A 5 8.57 15.75 -3.99
N THR A 6 9.50 16.10 -3.10
CA THR A 6 10.87 16.46 -3.53
C THR A 6 11.62 15.24 -4.03
N PRO A 7 12.08 15.22 -5.29
CA PRO A 7 12.76 14.06 -5.86
C PRO A 7 14.04 13.69 -5.11
N GLY A 8 14.14 12.40 -4.72
CA GLY A 8 15.26 11.90 -3.93
C GLY A 8 15.12 12.16 -2.42
N MET A 9 13.98 12.67 -1.97
CA MET A 9 13.66 12.70 -0.54
C MET A 9 13.26 11.30 -0.10
N ASP A 10 14.12 10.65 0.67
CA ASP A 10 13.81 9.40 1.36
C ASP A 10 13.32 9.68 2.78
N ILE A 11 12.83 8.64 3.44
CA ILE A 11 12.28 8.76 4.79
C ILE A 11 13.37 9.15 5.81
N GLN A 12 14.60 8.69 5.63
CA GLN A 12 15.71 9.00 6.55
C GLN A 12 16.08 10.46 6.46
N SER A 13 16.22 10.99 5.24
CA SER A 13 16.46 12.42 4.99
C SER A 13 15.34 13.30 5.55
N ALA A 14 14.09 12.93 5.31
CA ALA A 14 12.95 13.67 5.83
C ALA A 14 12.89 13.61 7.35
N HIS A 15 13.12 12.45 7.95
CA HIS A 15 13.12 12.27 9.40
C HIS A 15 14.26 13.06 10.06
N ALA A 16 15.46 13.07 9.47
CA ALA A 16 16.57 13.88 9.97
C ALA A 16 16.21 15.37 10.01
N LEU A 17 15.56 15.87 8.93
CA LEU A 17 15.13 17.27 8.89
C LEU A 17 14.00 17.57 9.89
N LEU A 18 13.00 16.70 10.01
CA LEU A 18 11.87 16.88 10.94
C LEU A 18 12.34 16.79 12.39
N SER A 19 13.26 15.89 12.72
CA SER A 19 13.81 15.73 14.07
C SER A 19 14.65 16.93 14.51
N GLU A 20 15.36 17.58 13.57
CA GLU A 20 16.23 18.72 13.88
C GLU A 20 15.46 20.05 13.88
N PHE A 21 14.59 20.25 12.89
CA PHE A 21 13.96 21.55 12.65
C PHE A 21 12.48 21.62 13.01
N GLY A 22 11.87 20.47 13.38
CA GLY A 22 10.45 20.39 13.73
C GLY A 22 9.54 20.42 12.51
N GLU A 23 8.68 21.42 12.40
CA GLU A 23 7.65 21.51 11.39
C GLU A 23 8.19 21.67 9.96
N PRO A 24 7.51 21.12 8.94
CA PRO A 24 7.92 21.31 7.53
C PRO A 24 8.08 22.76 7.10
N GLN A 25 7.33 23.69 7.69
CA GLN A 25 7.42 25.13 7.43
C GLN A 25 8.74 25.69 7.91
N ASP A 26 9.22 25.26 9.09
CA ASP A 26 10.52 25.68 9.64
C ASP A 26 11.65 25.17 8.74
N ILE A 27 11.59 23.90 8.31
CA ILE A 27 12.54 23.33 7.36
C ILE A 27 12.61 24.17 6.08
N LEU A 28 11.45 24.51 5.51
CA LEU A 28 11.37 25.33 4.29
C LEU A 28 11.85 26.77 4.49
N SER A 29 11.88 27.30 5.70
CA SER A 29 12.43 28.62 6.02
C SER A 29 13.96 28.63 6.10
N MET A 30 14.60 27.49 6.38
CA MET A 30 16.05 27.39 6.57
C MET A 30 16.83 27.66 5.29
N LYS A 31 18.08 28.16 5.44
CA LYS A 31 19.01 28.32 4.32
C LYS A 31 19.46 26.95 3.81
N THR A 32 19.69 26.83 2.48
CA THR A 32 20.17 25.59 1.83
C THR A 32 21.44 25.04 2.49
N THR A 33 22.37 25.92 2.89
CA THR A 33 23.62 25.55 3.57
C THR A 33 23.38 24.87 4.92
N LYS A 34 22.34 25.28 5.67
CA LYS A 34 21.99 24.67 6.95
C LYS A 34 21.34 23.30 6.75
N LEU A 35 20.48 23.16 5.76
CA LEU A 35 19.89 21.87 5.36
C LEU A 35 20.95 20.90 4.85
N GLY A 36 21.96 21.38 4.14
CA GLY A 36 23.08 20.61 3.60
C GLY A 36 23.96 19.90 4.63
N ALA A 37 23.82 20.24 5.94
CA ALA A 37 24.46 19.52 7.02
C ALA A 37 23.77 18.18 7.36
N PHE A 38 22.52 18.02 6.96
CA PHE A 38 21.68 16.84 7.28
C PHE A 38 21.33 16.01 6.05
N ILE A 39 21.28 16.66 4.87
CA ILE A 39 20.97 16.02 3.57
C ILE A 39 21.98 16.52 2.52
N SER A 40 22.05 15.85 1.36
CA SER A 40 22.95 16.33 0.30
C SER A 40 22.58 17.75 -0.17
N GLU A 41 23.59 18.55 -0.54
CA GLU A 41 23.36 19.92 -1.06
C GLU A 41 22.41 19.93 -2.27
N SER A 42 22.50 18.92 -3.14
CA SER A 42 21.62 18.80 -4.29
C SER A 42 20.16 18.55 -3.88
N LEU A 43 19.93 17.75 -2.84
CA LEU A 43 18.59 17.50 -2.29
C LEU A 43 18.05 18.75 -1.58
N ALA A 44 18.88 19.44 -0.78
CA ALA A 44 18.52 20.70 -0.14
C ALA A 44 18.14 21.79 -1.18
N SER A 45 18.87 21.84 -2.30
CA SER A 45 18.55 22.75 -3.41
C SER A 45 17.21 22.41 -4.06
N ARG A 46 16.94 21.12 -4.36
CA ARG A 46 15.63 20.69 -4.92
C ARG A 46 14.48 20.97 -3.96
N LEU A 47 14.68 20.75 -2.67
CA LEU A 47 13.68 21.07 -1.66
C LEU A 47 13.34 22.57 -1.63
N LYS A 48 14.32 23.44 -1.76
CA LYS A 48 14.14 24.90 -1.77
C LYS A 48 13.60 25.43 -3.12
N HIS A 49 14.05 24.84 -4.20
CA HIS A 49 13.74 25.24 -5.58
C HIS A 49 13.15 24.06 -6.35
N PRO A 50 11.87 23.70 -6.09
CA PRO A 50 11.21 22.60 -6.80
C PRO A 50 11.12 22.89 -8.29
N ASP A 51 11.31 21.87 -9.10
CA ASP A 51 11.09 21.93 -10.54
C ASP A 51 9.60 22.12 -10.88
N ASP A 52 9.32 22.43 -12.12
CA ASP A 52 7.94 22.70 -12.57
C ASP A 52 7.03 21.48 -12.43
N GLN A 53 7.57 20.27 -12.58
CA GLN A 53 6.81 19.04 -12.37
C GLN A 53 6.39 18.89 -10.90
N THR A 54 7.31 19.12 -9.97
CA THR A 54 7.01 19.07 -8.52
C THR A 54 6.00 20.15 -8.14
N ARG A 55 6.11 21.37 -8.69
CA ARG A 55 5.13 22.45 -8.46
C ARG A 55 3.74 22.05 -8.94
N LEU A 56 3.67 21.55 -10.18
CA LEU A 56 2.40 21.09 -10.75
C LEU A 56 1.73 19.98 -9.89
N GLN A 57 2.51 19.02 -9.43
CA GLN A 57 2.00 17.96 -8.55
C GLN A 57 1.48 18.51 -7.21
N ILE A 58 2.15 19.50 -6.63
CA ILE A 58 1.69 20.18 -5.43
C ILE A 58 0.35 20.87 -5.69
N GLU A 59 0.27 21.67 -6.77
CA GLU A 59 -0.95 22.38 -7.14
C GLU A 59 -2.12 21.42 -7.39
N GLN A 60 -1.92 20.38 -8.18
CA GLN A 60 -2.92 19.35 -8.45
C GLN A 60 -3.39 18.65 -7.15
N THR A 61 -2.46 18.38 -6.23
CA THR A 61 -2.81 17.76 -4.95
C THR A 61 -3.63 18.71 -4.08
N LEU A 62 -3.26 19.99 -4.01
CA LEU A 62 -4.02 20.99 -3.25
C LEU A 62 -5.41 21.23 -3.85
N GLU A 63 -5.51 21.30 -5.19
CA GLU A 63 -6.79 21.42 -5.88
C GLU A 63 -7.69 20.20 -5.61
N TRP A 64 -7.11 18.99 -5.67
CA TRP A 64 -7.85 17.76 -5.37
C TRP A 64 -8.36 17.74 -3.93
N LEU A 65 -7.52 18.12 -2.95
CA LEU A 65 -7.91 18.22 -1.54
C LEU A 65 -9.02 19.26 -1.30
N ALA A 66 -9.03 20.35 -2.08
CA ALA A 66 -10.05 21.39 -1.96
C ALA A 66 -11.37 21.05 -2.67
N SER A 67 -11.30 20.28 -3.77
CA SER A 67 -12.45 20.05 -4.65
C SER A 67 -13.16 18.71 -4.41
N VAL A 68 -12.47 17.70 -3.86
CA VAL A 68 -13.04 16.36 -3.67
C VAL A 68 -13.51 16.18 -2.22
N PRO A 69 -14.82 16.04 -1.98
CA PRO A 69 -15.35 15.83 -0.63
C PRO A 69 -14.78 14.54 0.01
N GLY A 70 -14.29 14.64 1.24
CA GLY A 70 -13.70 13.52 1.96
C GLY A 70 -12.25 13.21 1.57
N ALA A 71 -11.65 13.98 0.66
CA ALA A 71 -10.24 13.88 0.35
C ALA A 71 -9.39 14.34 1.54
N ARG A 72 -8.35 13.56 1.87
CA ARG A 72 -7.43 13.84 2.97
C ARG A 72 -5.99 13.60 2.54
N LEU A 73 -5.10 14.37 3.11
CA LEU A 73 -3.67 14.11 3.13
C LEU A 73 -3.32 13.64 4.54
N ILE A 74 -2.86 12.41 4.66
CA ILE A 74 -2.36 11.84 5.93
C ILE A 74 -0.85 11.98 5.92
N THR A 75 -0.29 12.66 6.90
CA THR A 75 1.16 12.89 6.99
C THR A 75 1.75 12.36 8.30
N LEU A 76 3.02 12.02 8.29
CA LEU A 76 3.74 11.51 9.47
C LEU A 76 3.68 12.47 10.67
N ALA A 77 3.43 13.77 10.44
CA ALA A 77 3.33 14.79 11.49
C ALA A 77 1.91 14.92 12.09
N ASP A 78 0.90 14.27 11.49
CA ASP A 78 -0.48 14.38 11.96
C ASP A 78 -0.70 13.54 13.23
N SER A 79 -1.47 14.06 14.17
CA SER A 79 -1.82 13.35 15.41
C SER A 79 -2.68 12.10 15.19
N ASP A 80 -3.38 12.04 14.07
CA ASP A 80 -4.22 10.91 13.63
C ASP A 80 -3.52 10.03 12.57
N TYR A 81 -2.18 10.15 12.44
CA TYR A 81 -1.40 9.25 11.59
C TYR A 81 -1.58 7.80 12.07
N PRO A 82 -1.96 6.86 11.17
CA PRO A 82 -2.26 5.50 11.58
C PRO A 82 -1.05 4.82 12.25
N SER A 83 -1.23 4.34 13.48
CA SER A 83 -0.14 3.74 14.25
C SER A 83 0.48 2.52 13.57
N GLN A 84 -0.31 1.75 12.80
CA GLN A 84 0.20 0.63 12.02
C GLN A 84 1.18 1.05 10.91
N PHE A 85 1.10 2.30 10.41
CA PHE A 85 2.08 2.80 9.44
C PHE A 85 3.47 2.95 10.06
N LEU A 86 3.55 3.17 11.37
CA LEU A 86 4.82 3.26 12.10
C LEU A 86 5.51 1.90 12.31
N THR A 87 4.82 0.80 12.03
CA THR A 87 5.36 -0.55 12.24
C THR A 87 6.21 -1.06 11.06
N VAL A 88 6.24 -0.35 9.94
CA VAL A 88 7.14 -0.65 8.82
C VAL A 88 8.44 0.14 8.94
N VAL A 89 9.52 -0.39 8.38
CA VAL A 89 10.88 0.18 8.50
C VAL A 89 10.95 1.62 7.98
N GLU A 90 10.20 1.92 6.92
CA GLU A 90 10.12 3.25 6.32
C GLU A 90 8.65 3.67 6.17
N PRO A 91 8.06 4.28 7.21
CA PRO A 91 6.68 4.76 7.17
C PRO A 91 6.48 5.77 6.03
N PRO A 92 5.33 5.76 5.32
CA PRO A 92 5.08 6.73 4.27
C PRO A 92 5.01 8.15 4.85
N LEU A 93 5.77 9.09 4.28
CA LEU A 93 5.78 10.51 4.71
C LEU A 93 4.42 11.19 4.54
N ALA A 94 3.73 10.83 3.47
CA ALA A 94 2.43 11.38 3.13
C ALA A 94 1.66 10.41 2.23
N VAL A 95 0.38 10.24 2.51
CA VAL A 95 -0.55 9.36 1.81
C VAL A 95 -1.80 10.14 1.46
N LEU A 96 -2.26 10.03 0.22
CA LEU A 96 -3.58 10.52 -0.18
C LEU A 96 -4.62 9.49 0.24
N ALA A 97 -5.68 9.95 0.89
CA ALA A 97 -6.78 9.13 1.35
C ALA A 97 -8.12 9.71 0.88
N LEU A 98 -9.03 8.84 0.51
CA LEU A 98 -10.41 9.18 0.18
C LEU A 98 -11.34 8.12 0.75
N GLY A 99 -12.25 8.50 1.65
CA GLY A 99 -13.20 7.61 2.30
C GLY A 99 -12.94 7.39 3.79
N ASN A 100 -13.36 6.23 4.31
CA ASN A 100 -13.36 5.94 5.75
C ASN A 100 -12.00 5.41 6.24
N THR A 101 -11.23 6.23 6.92
CA THR A 101 -9.92 5.87 7.49
C THR A 101 -10.01 4.93 8.71
N ASP A 102 -11.20 4.78 9.35
CA ASP A 102 -11.38 3.87 10.47
C ASP A 102 -11.19 2.40 10.06
N LEU A 103 -11.31 2.09 8.78
CA LEU A 103 -11.03 0.76 8.25
C LEU A 103 -9.60 0.29 8.49
N LEU A 104 -8.66 1.22 8.67
CA LEU A 104 -7.28 0.91 8.98
C LEU A 104 -7.08 0.33 10.40
N VAL A 105 -8.05 0.52 11.31
CA VAL A 105 -7.97 0.01 12.69
C VAL A 105 -8.43 -1.47 12.79
N ASN A 106 -9.19 -1.94 11.81
CA ASN A 106 -9.65 -3.32 11.77
C ASN A 106 -8.48 -4.28 11.51
N PRO A 107 -8.62 -5.58 11.86
CA PRO A 107 -7.74 -6.61 11.31
C PRO A 107 -7.74 -6.56 9.78
N THR A 108 -6.58 -6.63 9.17
CA THR A 108 -6.43 -6.44 7.73
C THR A 108 -5.87 -7.68 7.03
N LEU A 109 -6.36 -7.96 5.84
CA LEU A 109 -5.93 -9.09 5.00
C LEU A 109 -5.86 -8.69 3.53
N SER A 110 -4.84 -9.16 2.82
CA SER A 110 -4.68 -9.00 1.37
C SER A 110 -4.57 -10.35 0.66
N LEU A 111 -5.26 -10.50 -0.46
CA LEU A 111 -5.13 -11.63 -1.37
C LEU A 111 -4.31 -11.20 -2.58
N THR A 112 -3.20 -11.89 -2.84
CA THR A 112 -2.31 -11.58 -3.96
C THR A 112 -1.85 -12.84 -4.68
N GLY A 113 -1.19 -12.69 -5.83
CA GLY A 113 -0.72 -13.84 -6.57
C GLY A 113 -0.25 -13.53 -7.98
N SER A 114 -0.42 -14.51 -8.86
CA SER A 114 -0.03 -14.41 -10.27
C SER A 114 -0.81 -13.32 -11.00
N GLU A 115 -0.12 -12.54 -11.84
CA GLU A 115 -0.74 -11.64 -12.81
C GLU A 115 -1.48 -12.42 -13.92
N ASN A 116 -1.09 -13.68 -14.15
CA ASN A 116 -1.71 -14.59 -15.12
C ASN A 116 -2.10 -15.90 -14.43
N PRO A 117 -3.14 -15.89 -13.58
CA PRO A 117 -3.60 -17.09 -12.89
C PRO A 117 -4.30 -18.05 -13.84
N ASN A 118 -4.37 -19.33 -13.46
CA ASN A 118 -5.29 -20.26 -14.11
C ASN A 118 -6.70 -20.12 -13.51
N GLN A 119 -7.66 -20.88 -14.07
CA GLN A 119 -9.06 -20.82 -13.64
C GLN A 119 -9.26 -21.18 -12.16
N GLU A 120 -8.48 -22.13 -11.63
CA GLU A 120 -8.52 -22.50 -10.22
C GLU A 120 -8.11 -21.34 -9.30
N GLY A 121 -7.01 -20.64 -9.64
CA GLY A 121 -6.56 -19.46 -8.89
C GLY A 121 -7.56 -18.32 -8.90
N ILE A 122 -8.24 -18.09 -10.04
CA ILE A 122 -9.32 -17.10 -10.17
C ILE A 122 -10.47 -17.47 -9.23
N GLN A 123 -10.94 -18.73 -9.27
CA GLN A 123 -12.04 -19.21 -8.42
C GLN A 123 -11.72 -19.09 -6.92
N ILE A 124 -10.49 -19.44 -6.51
CA ILE A 124 -10.05 -19.27 -5.13
C ILE A 124 -10.06 -17.78 -4.75
N ALA A 125 -9.48 -16.91 -5.58
CA ALA A 125 -9.43 -15.47 -5.29
C ALA A 125 -10.83 -14.85 -5.13
N GLU A 126 -11.74 -15.17 -6.05
CA GLU A 126 -13.11 -14.63 -6.03
C GLU A 126 -13.92 -15.17 -4.86
N SER A 127 -13.91 -16.50 -4.64
CA SER A 127 -14.69 -17.13 -3.55
C SER A 127 -14.16 -16.72 -2.17
N TRP A 128 -12.84 -16.70 -1.97
CA TRP A 128 -12.27 -16.31 -0.69
C TRP A 128 -12.47 -14.82 -0.41
N ALA A 129 -12.29 -13.95 -1.40
CA ALA A 129 -12.58 -12.53 -1.24
C ALA A 129 -14.04 -12.29 -0.85
N GLN A 130 -14.98 -13.01 -1.45
CA GLN A 130 -16.42 -12.94 -1.11
C GLN A 130 -16.69 -13.33 0.34
N VAL A 131 -16.14 -14.46 0.79
CA VAL A 131 -16.36 -14.95 2.16
C VAL A 131 -15.66 -14.02 3.17
N LEU A 132 -14.41 -13.66 2.93
CA LEU A 132 -13.62 -12.79 3.82
C LEU A 132 -14.22 -11.37 3.93
N ALA A 133 -14.77 -10.81 2.85
CA ALA A 133 -15.45 -9.53 2.89
C ALA A 133 -16.66 -9.52 3.86
N SER A 134 -17.28 -10.67 4.12
CA SER A 134 -18.38 -10.78 5.08
C SER A 134 -17.93 -10.86 6.55
N LYS A 135 -16.63 -11.00 6.80
CA LYS A 135 -16.04 -11.13 8.15
C LYS A 135 -15.70 -9.76 8.75
N PRO A 136 -15.50 -9.66 10.07
CA PRO A 136 -15.14 -8.41 10.75
C PRO A 136 -13.64 -8.07 10.55
N LEU A 137 -13.25 -7.90 9.30
CA LEU A 137 -11.91 -7.50 8.88
C LEU A 137 -12.00 -6.55 7.68
N SER A 138 -10.93 -5.82 7.40
CA SER A 138 -10.81 -5.01 6.19
C SER A 138 -9.96 -5.73 5.15
N LEU A 139 -10.50 -5.92 3.94
CA LEU A 139 -9.72 -6.41 2.81
C LEU A 139 -8.90 -5.28 2.21
N VAL A 140 -7.58 -5.45 2.18
CA VAL A 140 -6.65 -4.51 1.55
C VAL A 140 -6.26 -5.05 0.19
N GLN A 141 -6.69 -4.39 -0.89
CA GLN A 141 -6.46 -4.86 -2.24
C GLN A 141 -5.81 -3.80 -3.12
N GLY A 142 -4.81 -4.24 -3.89
CA GLY A 142 -4.26 -3.44 -4.98
C GLY A 142 -5.07 -3.61 -6.27
N ASP A 143 -4.55 -3.03 -7.33
CA ASP A 143 -5.11 -3.08 -8.68
C ASP A 143 -4.16 -3.75 -9.69
N ALA A 144 -3.25 -4.60 -9.22
CA ALA A 144 -2.47 -5.44 -10.10
C ALA A 144 -3.37 -6.46 -10.83
N ASP A 145 -2.99 -6.81 -12.05
CA ASP A 145 -3.75 -7.79 -12.82
C ASP A 145 -3.74 -9.19 -12.16
N GLY A 146 -4.62 -10.04 -12.61
CA GLY A 146 -4.74 -11.42 -12.13
C GLY A 146 -5.40 -11.55 -10.77
N ILE A 147 -4.77 -12.24 -9.82
CA ILE A 147 -5.35 -12.57 -8.51
C ILE A 147 -5.84 -11.33 -7.77
N GLU A 148 -5.03 -10.27 -7.66
CA GLU A 148 -5.41 -9.04 -6.95
C GLU A 148 -6.68 -8.42 -7.54
N ARG A 149 -6.74 -8.33 -8.88
CA ARG A 149 -7.91 -7.75 -9.57
C ARG A 149 -9.18 -8.57 -9.37
N HIS A 150 -9.08 -9.90 -9.43
CA HIS A 150 -10.23 -10.78 -9.19
C HIS A 150 -10.73 -10.67 -7.76
N ALA A 151 -9.82 -10.66 -6.78
CA ALA A 151 -10.16 -10.44 -5.38
C ALA A 151 -10.79 -9.05 -5.14
N LEU A 152 -10.21 -7.99 -5.73
CA LEU A 152 -10.74 -6.62 -5.65
C LEU A 152 -12.18 -6.54 -6.18
N VAL A 153 -12.43 -7.05 -7.39
CA VAL A 153 -13.76 -7.01 -8.01
C VAL A 153 -14.78 -7.80 -7.21
N SER A 154 -14.40 -8.94 -6.65
CA SER A 154 -15.27 -9.77 -5.81
C SER A 154 -15.61 -9.08 -4.47
N ALA A 155 -14.62 -8.49 -3.81
CA ALA A 155 -14.82 -7.72 -2.57
C ALA A 155 -15.73 -6.51 -2.80
N LEU A 156 -15.52 -5.75 -3.88
CA LEU A 156 -16.35 -4.60 -4.27
C LEU A 156 -17.82 -4.95 -4.46
N LYS A 157 -18.11 -6.12 -5.02
CA LYS A 157 -19.48 -6.60 -5.23
C LYS A 157 -20.14 -7.08 -3.94
N THR A 158 -19.35 -7.50 -2.95
CA THR A 158 -19.85 -8.14 -1.72
C THR A 158 -20.03 -7.11 -0.60
N ARG A 159 -18.96 -6.49 -0.18
CA ARG A 159 -18.94 -5.50 0.92
C ARG A 159 -17.88 -4.41 0.68
N PRO A 160 -18.17 -3.45 -0.18
CA PRO A 160 -17.25 -2.37 -0.49
C PRO A 160 -16.91 -1.49 0.74
N ASP A 161 -17.78 -1.44 1.74
CA ASP A 161 -17.61 -0.74 3.02
C ASP A 161 -16.53 -1.34 3.93
N HIS A 162 -16.00 -2.51 3.62
CA HIS A 162 -14.87 -3.16 4.30
C HIS A 162 -13.62 -3.26 3.43
N LEU A 163 -13.57 -2.51 2.33
CA LEU A 163 -12.46 -2.56 1.38
C LEU A 163 -11.55 -1.35 1.52
N ILE A 164 -10.24 -1.61 1.62
CA ILE A 164 -9.16 -0.64 1.47
C ILE A 164 -8.51 -0.88 0.11
N TYR A 165 -8.65 0.08 -0.77
CA TYR A 165 -8.08 0.03 -2.12
C TYR A 165 -6.75 0.81 -2.17
N ILE A 166 -5.67 0.13 -2.56
CA ILE A 166 -4.35 0.74 -2.73
C ILE A 166 -4.10 0.98 -4.22
N SER A 167 -4.24 2.22 -4.63
CA SER A 167 -4.03 2.62 -6.02
C SER A 167 -2.55 2.59 -6.43
N LYS A 168 -2.27 2.14 -7.64
CA LYS A 168 -0.94 2.20 -8.25
C LYS A 168 -0.58 3.57 -8.84
N ILE A 169 -1.54 4.49 -8.94
CA ILE A 169 -1.31 5.88 -9.34
C ILE A 169 -1.93 6.81 -8.30
N PRO A 170 -1.45 8.07 -8.16
CA PRO A 170 -2.01 9.00 -7.20
C PRO A 170 -3.50 9.21 -7.40
N LEU A 171 -4.26 9.36 -6.31
CA LEU A 171 -5.71 9.61 -6.35
C LEU A 171 -6.06 10.95 -7.05
N THR A 172 -5.08 11.81 -7.24
CA THR A 172 -5.20 13.06 -8.01
C THR A 172 -5.23 12.85 -9.52
N ASP A 173 -4.86 11.65 -10.03
CA ASP A 173 -4.86 11.37 -11.47
C ASP A 173 -6.29 11.17 -11.97
N PRO A 174 -6.74 11.92 -13.02
CA PRO A 174 -8.08 11.79 -13.57
C PRO A 174 -8.45 10.38 -14.04
N LYS A 175 -7.45 9.56 -14.43
CA LYS A 175 -7.68 8.19 -14.90
C LYS A 175 -8.28 7.27 -13.84
N ILE A 176 -8.02 7.57 -12.56
CA ILE A 176 -8.49 6.75 -11.45
C ILE A 176 -9.61 7.43 -10.65
N ALA A 177 -9.90 8.69 -10.92
CA ALA A 177 -10.88 9.47 -10.13
C ALA A 177 -12.23 8.77 -9.96
N GLN A 178 -12.77 8.18 -11.04
CA GLN A 178 -14.05 7.46 -10.99
C GLN A 178 -13.96 6.18 -10.15
N GLN A 179 -12.88 5.40 -10.28
CA GLN A 179 -12.68 4.16 -9.54
C GLN A 179 -12.43 4.42 -8.06
N SER A 180 -11.59 5.39 -7.73
CA SER A 180 -11.30 5.75 -6.34
C SER A 180 -12.52 6.34 -5.64
N THR A 181 -13.32 7.17 -6.31
CA THR A 181 -14.59 7.70 -5.78
C THR A 181 -15.59 6.58 -5.50
N PHE A 182 -15.71 5.59 -6.39
CA PHE A 182 -16.59 4.45 -6.15
C PHE A 182 -16.18 3.67 -4.90
N VAL A 183 -14.89 3.35 -4.75
CA VAL A 183 -14.39 2.65 -3.56
C VAL A 183 -14.56 3.51 -2.30
N ALA A 184 -14.22 4.80 -2.37
CA ALA A 184 -14.26 5.69 -1.22
C ALA A 184 -15.67 5.97 -0.70
N ASN A 185 -16.70 5.96 -1.55
CA ASN A 185 -18.08 6.10 -1.12
C ASN A 185 -18.57 4.93 -0.24
N ASN A 186 -17.89 3.78 -0.32
CA ASN A 186 -18.24 2.57 0.41
C ASN A 186 -17.10 2.04 1.30
N GLY A 187 -15.86 2.46 1.07
CA GLY A 187 -14.67 2.00 1.79
C GLY A 187 -13.60 3.08 1.90
N LEU A 188 -12.35 2.72 1.69
CA LEU A 188 -11.19 3.60 1.73
C LEU A 188 -10.32 3.41 0.49
N ALA A 189 -9.98 4.49 -0.20
CA ALA A 189 -8.96 4.51 -1.24
C ALA A 189 -7.71 5.23 -0.74
N LEU A 190 -6.54 4.63 -0.97
CA LEU A 190 -5.24 5.17 -0.59
C LEU A 190 -4.28 5.17 -1.78
N SER A 191 -3.41 6.16 -1.84
CA SER A 191 -2.26 6.16 -2.73
C SER A 191 -1.09 6.95 -2.15
N LEU A 192 0.09 6.73 -2.71
CA LEU A 192 1.21 7.65 -2.51
C LEU A 192 0.90 9.00 -3.16
N VAL A 193 1.52 10.06 -2.64
CA VAL A 193 1.35 11.44 -3.18
C VAL A 193 2.09 11.68 -4.48
N CYS A 194 3.11 10.88 -4.81
CA CYS A 194 3.94 11.09 -5.99
C CYS A 194 4.03 9.87 -6.90
N PHE A 195 4.28 10.13 -8.19
CA PHE A 195 4.87 9.15 -9.08
C PHE A 195 6.38 9.10 -8.79
N ALA A 196 6.89 7.95 -8.41
CA ALA A 196 8.33 7.72 -8.42
C ALA A 196 8.84 7.86 -9.87
N ARG A 197 10.03 8.44 -10.03
CA ARG A 197 10.62 8.67 -11.36
C ARG A 197 11.14 7.37 -11.98
N ALA A 198 11.48 6.38 -11.15
CA ALA A 198 11.88 5.05 -11.57
C ALA A 198 10.81 4.02 -11.19
N GLU A 199 10.52 3.09 -12.08
CA GLU A 199 9.51 2.04 -11.87
C GLU A 199 9.82 1.21 -10.61
N GLU A 200 11.08 0.86 -10.37
CA GLU A 200 11.51 0.09 -9.21
C GLU A 200 11.25 0.82 -7.88
N GLU A 201 11.58 2.12 -7.80
CA GLU A 201 11.33 2.95 -6.61
C GLU A 201 9.83 3.05 -6.31
N PHE A 202 9.03 3.17 -7.37
CA PHE A 202 7.56 3.20 -7.25
C PHE A 202 7.02 1.88 -6.65
N TRP A 203 7.49 0.72 -7.17
CA TRP A 203 7.06 -0.57 -6.66
C TRP A 203 7.45 -0.76 -5.21
N GLN A 204 8.67 -0.41 -4.83
CA GLN A 204 9.13 -0.50 -3.43
C GLN A 204 8.30 0.40 -2.50
N ALA A 205 8.04 1.64 -2.90
CA ALA A 205 7.22 2.56 -2.11
C ALA A 205 5.76 2.06 -1.96
N ARG A 206 5.18 1.51 -3.04
CA ARG A 206 3.86 0.88 -3.02
C ARG A 206 3.83 -0.35 -2.12
N HIS A 207 4.86 -1.21 -2.17
CA HIS A 207 4.96 -2.37 -1.29
C HIS A 207 5.01 -1.96 0.19
N ARG A 208 5.75 -0.89 0.52
CA ARG A 208 5.76 -0.33 1.88
C ARG A 208 4.40 0.20 2.30
N LEU A 209 3.70 0.92 1.43
CA LEU A 209 2.34 1.38 1.71
C LEU A 209 1.39 0.19 1.94
N LEU A 210 1.46 -0.83 1.10
CA LEU A 210 0.66 -2.04 1.26
C LEU A 210 0.96 -2.74 2.59
N ALA A 211 2.25 -2.91 2.95
CA ALA A 211 2.67 -3.48 4.22
C ALA A 211 2.29 -2.60 5.42
N ALA A 212 2.25 -1.27 5.26
CA ALA A 212 1.79 -0.35 6.29
C ALA A 212 0.28 -0.48 6.55
N CYS A 213 -0.51 -0.72 5.49
CA CYS A 213 -1.97 -0.84 5.58
C CYS A 213 -2.44 -2.24 5.94
N CYS A 214 -1.61 -3.28 5.79
CA CYS A 214 -2.04 -4.67 5.88
C CYS A 214 -1.08 -5.50 6.72
N GLU A 215 -1.64 -6.29 7.63
CA GLU A 215 -0.87 -7.16 8.54
C GLU A 215 -0.75 -8.59 8.01
N ASN A 216 -1.74 -9.05 7.24
CA ASN A 216 -1.87 -10.45 6.84
C ASN A 216 -1.99 -10.57 5.31
N PHE A 217 -1.23 -11.48 4.73
CA PHE A 217 -1.16 -11.65 3.27
C PHE A 217 -1.29 -13.11 2.87
N VAL A 218 -2.07 -13.38 1.84
CA VAL A 218 -2.23 -14.72 1.25
C VAL A 218 -1.76 -14.72 -0.20
N LEU A 219 -0.79 -15.58 -0.51
CA LEU A 219 -0.34 -15.85 -1.87
C LEU A 219 -1.10 -17.04 -2.45
N ILE A 220 -1.96 -16.81 -3.44
CA ILE A 220 -2.81 -17.86 -4.02
C ILE A 220 -2.07 -18.66 -5.09
N GLN A 221 -1.44 -18.01 -6.05
CA GLN A 221 -0.63 -18.64 -7.09
C GLN A 221 0.58 -17.77 -7.41
N ALA A 222 1.76 -18.38 -7.59
CA ALA A 222 2.95 -17.68 -8.05
C ALA A 222 3.94 -18.63 -8.73
N SER A 223 4.51 -18.21 -9.85
CA SER A 223 5.70 -18.84 -10.39
C SER A 223 6.95 -18.48 -9.58
N PRO A 224 8.07 -19.22 -9.70
CA PRO A 224 9.30 -18.93 -8.95
C PRO A 224 9.91 -17.54 -9.23
N ARG A 225 9.55 -16.90 -10.32
CA ARG A 225 10.04 -15.58 -10.74
C ARG A 225 8.95 -14.49 -10.70
N ALA A 226 7.80 -14.80 -10.10
CA ALA A 226 6.69 -13.85 -10.04
C ALA A 226 7.02 -12.63 -9.16
N LYS A 227 6.58 -11.45 -9.57
CA LYS A 227 6.70 -10.21 -8.78
C LYS A 227 5.99 -10.35 -7.43
N SER A 228 4.83 -11.02 -7.41
CA SER A 228 4.09 -11.31 -6.18
C SER A 228 4.86 -12.16 -5.18
N LEU A 229 5.70 -13.12 -5.62
CA LEU A 229 6.56 -13.89 -4.73
C LEU A 229 7.65 -13.00 -4.11
N ARG A 230 8.23 -12.08 -4.89
CA ARG A 230 9.20 -11.11 -4.39
C ARG A 230 8.55 -10.19 -3.36
N LEU A 231 7.36 -9.66 -3.69
CA LEU A 231 6.54 -8.85 -2.77
C LEU A 231 6.33 -9.58 -1.43
N MET A 232 5.93 -10.85 -1.46
CA MET A 232 5.68 -11.62 -0.23
C MET A 232 6.93 -11.78 0.65
N ARG A 233 8.11 -11.90 0.06
CA ARG A 233 9.37 -11.95 0.82
C ARG A 233 9.68 -10.60 1.48
N GLU A 234 9.55 -9.50 0.72
CA GLU A 234 9.74 -8.14 1.25
C GLU A 234 8.75 -7.86 2.40
N ILE A 235 7.50 -8.30 2.28
CA ILE A 235 6.47 -8.17 3.32
C ILE A 235 6.79 -9.03 4.56
N ALA A 236 7.29 -10.25 4.38
CA ALA A 236 7.75 -11.10 5.48
C ALA A 236 8.92 -10.46 6.25
N ASP A 237 9.86 -9.82 5.52
CA ASP A 237 10.98 -9.08 6.12
C ASP A 237 10.50 -7.84 6.92
N MET A 238 9.29 -7.35 6.67
CA MET A 238 8.62 -6.29 7.44
C MET A 238 7.77 -6.83 8.60
N ASN A 239 7.97 -8.08 9.03
CA ASN A 239 7.25 -8.74 10.13
C ASN A 239 5.72 -8.85 9.91
N ARG A 240 5.28 -9.00 8.66
CA ARG A 240 3.88 -9.28 8.34
C ARG A 240 3.64 -10.78 8.26
N THR A 241 2.43 -11.20 8.59
CA THR A 241 2.01 -12.60 8.46
C THR A 241 1.84 -12.95 6.98
N VAL A 242 2.59 -13.94 6.53
CA VAL A 242 2.52 -14.41 5.14
C VAL A 242 2.01 -15.85 5.12
N MET A 243 0.96 -16.06 4.35
CA MET A 243 0.31 -17.33 4.11
C MET A 243 0.41 -17.69 2.63
N ALA A 244 0.36 -18.97 2.29
CA ALA A 244 0.41 -19.41 0.90
C ALA A 244 -0.47 -20.65 0.67
N VAL A 245 -1.16 -20.62 -0.48
CA VAL A 245 -2.00 -21.73 -0.92
C VAL A 245 -1.11 -22.81 -1.55
N PRO A 246 -1.18 -24.07 -1.10
CA PRO A 246 -0.46 -25.17 -1.74
C PRO A 246 -1.09 -25.49 -3.10
N GLY A 247 -0.45 -26.35 -3.86
CA GLY A 247 -1.01 -26.83 -5.14
C GLY A 247 -0.19 -27.97 -5.71
N SER A 248 -0.49 -28.37 -6.94
CA SER A 248 0.23 -29.49 -7.58
C SER A 248 1.72 -29.20 -7.72
N ILE A 249 2.54 -30.20 -7.36
CA ILE A 249 3.99 -30.15 -7.58
C ILE A 249 4.39 -30.05 -9.06
N HIS A 250 3.48 -30.37 -9.97
CA HIS A 250 3.68 -30.28 -11.42
C HIS A 250 3.26 -28.91 -11.99
N SER A 251 2.50 -28.10 -11.22
CA SER A 251 2.06 -26.77 -11.66
C SER A 251 3.18 -25.74 -11.49
N PRO A 252 3.59 -25.04 -12.55
CA PRO A 252 4.52 -23.91 -12.42
C PRO A 252 4.02 -22.80 -11.50
N LEU A 253 2.70 -22.57 -11.44
CA LEU A 253 2.05 -21.54 -10.63
C LEU A 253 2.02 -21.86 -9.12
N SER A 254 2.25 -23.13 -8.72
CA SER A 254 2.33 -23.52 -7.31
C SER A 254 3.76 -23.47 -6.76
N LYS A 255 4.78 -23.42 -7.64
CA LYS A 255 6.17 -23.48 -7.21
C LYS A 255 6.61 -22.32 -6.34
N GLY A 256 6.10 -21.10 -6.60
CA GLY A 256 6.36 -19.92 -5.77
C GLY A 256 5.75 -20.06 -4.38
N CYS A 257 4.50 -20.52 -4.30
CA CYS A 257 3.83 -20.79 -3.01
C CYS A 257 4.60 -21.86 -2.20
N HIS A 258 5.04 -22.95 -2.85
CA HIS A 258 5.83 -23.98 -2.18
C HIS A 258 7.18 -23.46 -1.68
N GLN A 259 7.83 -22.53 -2.42
CA GLN A 259 9.07 -21.91 -1.94
C GLN A 259 8.81 -21.07 -0.70
N LEU A 260 7.72 -20.30 -0.70
CA LEU A 260 7.36 -19.42 0.40
C LEU A 260 7.00 -20.25 1.67
N ILE A 261 6.24 -21.33 1.52
CA ILE A 261 5.93 -22.27 2.60
C ILE A 261 7.22 -22.87 3.20
N LYS A 262 8.17 -23.28 2.36
CA LYS A 262 9.48 -23.79 2.81
C LYS A 262 10.33 -22.72 3.52
N GLN A 263 10.04 -21.44 3.30
CA GLN A 263 10.69 -20.29 3.94
C GLN A 263 9.95 -19.86 5.24
N GLY A 264 8.88 -20.55 5.63
CA GLY A 264 8.18 -20.31 6.87
C GLY A 264 6.78 -19.67 6.74
N ALA A 265 6.30 -19.40 5.51
CA ALA A 265 4.93 -18.97 5.33
C ALA A 265 3.94 -20.05 5.77
N ARG A 266 2.83 -19.64 6.37
CA ARG A 266 1.76 -20.55 6.79
C ARG A 266 1.07 -21.16 5.58
N LEU A 267 0.87 -22.46 5.59
CA LEU A 267 0.06 -23.16 4.58
C LEU A 267 -1.42 -22.98 4.93
N VAL A 268 -2.21 -22.52 3.95
CA VAL A 268 -3.67 -22.36 4.08
C VAL A 268 -4.38 -23.00 2.89
N GLU A 269 -5.39 -23.79 3.15
CA GLU A 269 -6.19 -24.51 2.13
C GLU A 269 -7.66 -24.04 2.12
N SER A 270 -8.04 -23.23 3.13
CA SER A 270 -9.41 -22.74 3.32
C SER A 270 -9.42 -21.33 3.92
N VAL A 271 -10.59 -20.70 3.88
CA VAL A 271 -10.83 -19.43 4.60
C VAL A 271 -10.76 -19.65 6.11
N ASP A 272 -11.18 -20.81 6.60
CA ASP A 272 -11.11 -21.11 8.03
C ASP A 272 -9.66 -21.19 8.54
N ASP A 273 -8.73 -21.72 7.74
CA ASP A 273 -7.29 -21.69 8.07
C ASP A 273 -6.79 -20.25 8.17
N ILE A 274 -7.19 -19.38 7.23
CA ILE A 274 -6.83 -17.96 7.25
C ILE A 274 -7.35 -17.31 8.54
N LEU A 275 -8.62 -17.49 8.86
CA LEU A 275 -9.25 -16.92 10.05
C LEU A 275 -8.61 -17.47 11.34
N PHE A 276 -8.16 -18.72 11.34
CA PHE A 276 -7.38 -19.30 12.43
C PHE A 276 -6.05 -18.60 12.62
N GLU A 277 -5.27 -18.40 11.56
CA GLU A 277 -3.96 -17.77 11.64
C GLU A 277 -4.03 -16.30 12.06
N ILE A 278 -5.11 -15.59 11.75
CA ILE A 278 -5.31 -14.17 12.14
C ILE A 278 -6.14 -14.02 13.44
N ASN A 279 -6.37 -15.11 14.19
CA ASN A 279 -7.10 -15.14 15.46
C ASN A 279 -8.56 -14.61 15.39
N LEU A 280 -9.25 -14.79 14.27
CA LEU A 280 -10.66 -14.38 14.08
C LEU A 280 -11.66 -15.56 14.11
N ASN A 281 -11.27 -16.73 14.62
CA ASN A 281 -12.13 -17.94 14.63
C ASN A 281 -13.31 -17.88 15.60
N ASN A 282 -13.31 -16.95 16.55
CA ASN A 282 -14.31 -16.92 17.63
C ASN A 282 -15.29 -15.74 17.51
N ILE A 283 -15.41 -15.15 16.30
CA ILE A 283 -16.29 -14.01 16.07
C ILE A 283 -17.36 -14.34 15.02
#